data_d43a954b60e4e5ffd0dbdcaf960bb25f
#
_entry.id   d43a954b60e4e5ffd0dbdcaf960bb25f
#
_cell.length_a   1.000
_cell.length_b   1.000
_cell.length_c   1.000
_cell.angle_alpha   90.00
_cell.angle_beta   90.00
_cell.angle_gamma   90.00
#
_symmetry.space_group_name_H-M   'P 1'
#
loop_
_entity.id
_entity.type
_entity.pdbx_description
1 polymer ?
#
loop_
_entity_poly.entity_id
_entity_poly.type
_entity_poly.pdbx_seq_one_letter_code
_entity_poly.pdbx_strand_id
1 'polypeptide(L)'
;MIDLNCKGVTALSVLTLKYMGKGSKIVNIASVAAFQPIPYINVYAATKAYVLYFSRALNRELKPRGITVTAVCPFWTKTNFFNRAATTKEPIVKKYVAMYKSEDIVKRAYRDVKKGKDVSKYGFIARLQAFLCKIMPHSFVMSVWMNQQKLNKKQKEESTKK
;
A
#
# COMPACT_ATOMS: atom_id res chain seq x y z
N MET A 1 -1.21 -13.06 -6.48
CA MET A 1 -0.93 -11.74 -5.84
C MET A 1 0.54 -11.39 -5.94
N ILE A 2 1.47 -12.25 -5.54
CA ILE A 2 2.91 -12.01 -5.67
C ILE A 2 3.31 -11.76 -7.13
N ASP A 3 2.87 -12.61 -8.06
CA ASP A 3 3.20 -12.44 -9.48
C ASP A 3 2.74 -11.08 -10.03
N LEU A 4 1.53 -10.66 -9.71
CA LEU A 4 1.01 -9.37 -10.18
C LEU A 4 1.65 -8.19 -9.48
N ASN A 5 1.70 -8.21 -8.14
CA ASN A 5 2.14 -7.04 -7.36
C ASN A 5 3.67 -6.90 -7.26
N CYS A 6 4.42 -8.01 -7.34
CA CYS A 6 5.88 -7.96 -7.24
C CYS A 6 6.52 -8.16 -8.61
N LYS A 7 6.40 -9.35 -9.20
CA LYS A 7 7.04 -9.65 -10.51
C LYS A 7 6.55 -8.70 -11.61
N GLY A 8 5.22 -8.52 -11.77
CA GLY A 8 4.65 -7.65 -12.79
C GLY A 8 5.10 -6.20 -12.65
N VAL A 9 5.05 -5.64 -11.44
CA VAL A 9 5.49 -4.26 -11.17
C VAL A 9 6.98 -4.10 -11.46
N THR A 10 7.82 -5.06 -11.03
CA THR A 10 9.26 -5.01 -11.29
C THR A 10 9.54 -5.11 -12.79
N ALA A 11 8.98 -6.11 -13.46
CA ALA A 11 9.20 -6.33 -14.88
C ALA A 11 8.80 -5.11 -15.71
N LEU A 12 7.59 -4.58 -15.50
CA LEU A 12 7.12 -3.39 -16.23
C LEU A 12 8.00 -2.17 -15.94
N SER A 13 8.34 -1.93 -14.67
CA SER A 13 9.17 -0.78 -14.30
C SER A 13 10.57 -0.87 -14.94
N VAL A 14 11.20 -2.05 -14.92
CA VAL A 14 12.57 -2.22 -15.43
C VAL A 14 12.62 -2.29 -16.95
N LEU A 15 11.74 -3.08 -17.58
CA LEU A 15 11.74 -3.25 -19.04
C LEU A 15 11.39 -1.97 -19.80
N THR A 16 10.61 -1.08 -19.19
CA THR A 16 10.28 0.22 -19.82
C THR A 16 11.43 1.23 -19.77
N LEU A 17 12.45 1.05 -18.90
CA LEU A 17 13.54 2.01 -18.71
C LEU A 17 14.35 2.29 -19.98
N LYS A 18 14.42 1.33 -20.91
CA LYS A 18 15.11 1.50 -22.20
C LYS A 18 14.41 2.53 -23.12
N TYR A 19 13.13 2.78 -22.89
CA TYR A 19 12.33 3.76 -23.65
C TYR A 19 12.15 5.08 -22.91
N MET A 20 12.75 5.24 -21.72
CA MET A 20 12.55 6.40 -20.84
C MET A 20 13.76 7.31 -20.81
N GLY A 21 13.51 8.61 -20.96
CA GLY A 21 14.51 9.66 -20.86
C GLY A 21 14.20 10.67 -19.75
N LYS A 22 14.96 11.76 -19.70
CA LYS A 22 14.79 12.89 -18.76
C LYS A 22 13.34 13.40 -18.79
N GLY A 23 12.74 13.54 -17.61
CA GLY A 23 11.35 13.99 -17.45
C GLY A 23 10.31 12.84 -17.42
N SER A 24 10.69 11.62 -17.80
CA SER A 24 9.80 10.46 -17.71
C SER A 24 9.43 10.13 -16.26
N LYS A 25 8.26 9.51 -16.09
CA LYS A 25 7.70 9.21 -14.77
C LYS A 25 7.13 7.81 -14.71
N ILE A 26 7.46 7.06 -13.64
CA ILE A 26 6.85 5.78 -13.29
C ILE A 26 5.95 6.00 -12.07
N VAL A 27 4.74 5.46 -12.12
CA VAL A 27 3.80 5.53 -11.00
C VAL A 27 3.38 4.10 -10.63
N ASN A 28 3.82 3.65 -9.47
CA ASN A 28 3.48 2.33 -8.94
C ASN A 28 2.43 2.43 -7.83
N ILE A 29 1.42 1.58 -7.89
CA ILE A 29 0.32 1.59 -6.91
C ILE A 29 0.65 0.65 -5.74
N ALA A 30 1.13 1.23 -4.66
CA ALA A 30 1.31 0.58 -3.37
C ALA A 30 0.01 0.61 -2.53
N SER A 31 0.12 0.86 -1.24
CA SER A 31 -1.00 1.04 -0.28
C SER A 31 -0.46 1.61 1.02
N VAL A 32 -1.30 2.21 1.86
CA VAL A 32 -0.96 2.50 3.27
C VAL A 32 -0.66 1.20 4.04
N ALA A 33 -1.20 0.06 3.63
CA ALA A 33 -0.85 -1.26 4.15
C ALA A 33 0.66 -1.60 4.02
N ALA A 34 1.39 -0.90 3.16
CA ALA A 34 2.83 -1.06 2.98
C ALA A 34 3.69 -0.61 4.18
N PHE A 35 3.10 0.15 5.12
CA PHE A 35 3.83 0.72 6.24
C PHE A 35 3.79 -0.13 7.52
N GLN A 36 3.05 -1.26 7.51
CA GLN A 36 2.88 -2.09 8.69
C GLN A 36 2.65 -3.56 8.32
N PRO A 37 3.06 -4.52 9.16
CA PRO A 37 2.59 -5.90 9.07
C PRO A 37 1.11 -5.96 9.45
N ILE A 38 0.31 -6.72 8.67
CA ILE A 38 -1.14 -6.82 8.88
C ILE A 38 -1.54 -8.29 8.99
N PRO A 39 -1.84 -8.80 10.20
CA PRO A 39 -2.34 -10.16 10.38
C PRO A 39 -3.58 -10.44 9.53
N TYR A 40 -3.68 -11.67 9.02
CA TYR A 40 -4.73 -12.20 8.15
C TYR A 40 -4.82 -11.64 6.72
N ILE A 41 -4.10 -10.53 6.43
CA ILE A 41 -3.87 -10.03 5.07
C ILE A 41 -2.37 -9.77 4.83
N ASN A 42 -1.54 -10.62 5.42
CA ASN A 42 -0.09 -10.52 5.46
C ASN A 42 0.56 -10.50 4.07
N VAL A 43 0.16 -11.41 3.17
CA VAL A 43 0.67 -11.45 1.79
C VAL A 43 0.38 -10.14 1.05
N TYR A 44 -0.83 -9.60 1.20
CA TYR A 44 -1.17 -8.30 0.61
C TYR A 44 -0.27 -7.19 1.16
N ALA A 45 -0.16 -7.05 2.47
CA ALA A 45 0.68 -6.03 3.11
C ALA A 45 2.14 -6.18 2.69
N ALA A 46 2.68 -7.41 2.67
CA ALA A 46 4.05 -7.69 2.24
C ALA A 46 4.29 -7.30 0.78
N THR A 47 3.36 -7.64 -0.14
CA THR A 47 3.51 -7.23 -1.55
C THR A 47 3.42 -5.72 -1.73
N LYS A 48 2.61 -5.02 -0.94
CA LYS A 48 2.53 -3.55 -1.01
C LYS A 48 3.75 -2.86 -0.37
N ALA A 49 4.36 -3.46 0.65
CA ALA A 49 5.65 -3.03 1.18
C ALA A 49 6.76 -3.21 0.13
N TYR A 50 6.79 -4.34 -0.58
CA TYR A 50 7.69 -4.54 -1.71
C TYR A 50 7.57 -3.41 -2.74
N VAL A 51 6.35 -3.11 -3.21
CA VAL A 51 6.12 -2.04 -4.20
C VAL A 51 6.60 -0.69 -3.69
N LEU A 52 6.34 -0.37 -2.42
CA LEU A 52 6.77 0.90 -1.81
C LEU A 52 8.30 1.02 -1.79
N TYR A 53 9.00 0.03 -1.25
CA TYR A 53 10.46 0.08 -1.11
C TYR A 53 11.16 -0.01 -2.46
N PHE A 54 10.72 -0.90 -3.35
CA PHE A 54 11.20 -1.01 -4.72
C PHE A 54 11.10 0.34 -5.46
N SER A 55 9.93 0.98 -5.42
CA SER A 55 9.73 2.26 -6.11
C SER A 55 10.62 3.37 -5.55
N ARG A 56 10.80 3.41 -4.23
CA ARG A 56 11.64 4.42 -3.58
C ARG A 56 13.12 4.24 -3.91
N ALA A 57 13.60 3.00 -3.90
CA ALA A 57 14.98 2.68 -4.29
C ALA A 57 15.21 3.04 -5.76
N LEU A 58 14.33 2.57 -6.65
CA LEU A 58 14.39 2.85 -8.08
C LEU A 58 14.33 4.36 -8.39
N ASN A 59 13.53 5.12 -7.65
CA ASN A 59 13.51 6.58 -7.77
C ASN A 59 14.87 7.22 -7.48
N ARG A 60 15.58 6.70 -6.47
CA ARG A 60 16.91 7.20 -6.11
C ARG A 60 17.95 6.85 -7.16
N GLU A 61 17.91 5.62 -7.68
CA GLU A 61 18.81 5.11 -8.72
C GLU A 61 18.66 5.89 -10.05
N LEU A 62 17.40 6.20 -10.41
CA LEU A 62 17.09 6.87 -11.67
C LEU A 62 17.18 8.40 -11.63
N LYS A 63 17.44 8.99 -10.47
CA LYS A 63 17.58 10.45 -10.31
C LYS A 63 18.63 11.06 -11.25
N PRO A 64 19.83 10.47 -11.45
CA PRO A 64 20.81 11.00 -12.41
C PRO A 64 20.31 11.03 -13.86
N ARG A 65 19.41 10.09 -14.23
CA ARG A 65 18.76 10.06 -15.56
C ARG A 65 17.60 11.04 -15.70
N GLY A 66 17.25 11.77 -14.64
CA GLY A 66 16.10 12.67 -14.62
C GLY A 66 14.74 11.97 -14.70
N ILE A 67 14.67 10.67 -14.34
CA ILE A 67 13.45 9.87 -14.28
C ILE A 67 12.95 9.84 -12.84
N THR A 68 11.64 10.02 -12.65
CA THR A 68 11.01 9.98 -11.33
C THR A 68 10.16 8.72 -11.18
N VAL A 69 10.26 8.05 -10.03
CA VAL A 69 9.40 6.94 -9.67
C VAL A 69 8.62 7.29 -8.41
N THR A 70 7.29 7.20 -8.46
CA THR A 70 6.41 7.55 -7.34
C THR A 70 5.60 6.33 -6.91
N ALA A 71 5.70 5.94 -5.64
CA ALA A 71 4.78 5.00 -5.02
C ALA A 71 3.53 5.74 -4.53
N VAL A 72 2.39 5.46 -5.12
CA VAL A 72 1.09 5.96 -4.63
C VAL A 72 0.58 5.00 -3.58
N CYS A 73 0.29 5.51 -2.37
CA CYS A 73 -0.15 4.73 -1.23
C CYS A 73 -1.60 5.14 -0.86
N PRO A 74 -2.61 4.60 -1.54
CA PRO A 74 -4.00 4.84 -1.20
C PRO A 74 -4.33 4.28 0.18
N PHE A 75 -5.23 4.95 0.88
CA PHE A 75 -5.96 4.42 2.03
C PHE A 75 -7.22 3.69 1.55
N TRP A 76 -8.18 3.42 2.44
CA TRP A 76 -9.45 2.83 2.03
C TRP A 76 -10.11 3.69 0.97
N THR A 77 -10.38 3.12 -0.20
CA THR A 77 -10.86 3.84 -1.37
C THR A 77 -12.17 3.22 -1.86
N LYS A 78 -13.16 4.03 -2.16
CA LYS A 78 -14.42 3.56 -2.74
C LYS A 78 -14.19 3.06 -4.17
N THR A 79 -14.03 1.75 -4.32
CA THR A 79 -13.83 1.06 -5.60
C THR A 79 -14.39 -0.35 -5.53
N ASN A 80 -14.52 -1.04 -6.64
CA ASN A 80 -14.93 -2.45 -6.72
C ASN A 80 -13.84 -3.43 -6.22
N PHE A 81 -12.70 -2.91 -5.73
CA PHE A 81 -11.60 -3.73 -5.22
C PHE A 81 -12.05 -4.68 -4.11
N PHE A 82 -12.85 -4.20 -3.16
CA PHE A 82 -13.28 -4.99 -2.01
C PHE A 82 -14.20 -6.14 -2.42
N ASN A 83 -15.07 -5.93 -3.39
CA ASN A 83 -15.97 -6.97 -3.91
C ASN A 83 -15.18 -8.11 -4.59
N ARG A 84 -14.05 -7.78 -5.24
CA ARG A 84 -13.17 -8.77 -5.90
C ARG A 84 -12.17 -9.42 -4.95
N ALA A 85 -11.76 -8.70 -3.89
CA ALA A 85 -10.80 -9.19 -2.91
C ALA A 85 -11.43 -10.11 -1.85
N ALA A 86 -12.77 -10.08 -1.69
CA ALA A 86 -13.50 -10.96 -0.78
C ALA A 86 -13.54 -12.38 -1.38
N THR A 87 -12.57 -13.22 -1.00
CA THR A 87 -12.48 -14.63 -1.42
C THR A 87 -13.11 -15.60 -0.41
N THR A 88 -13.55 -15.10 0.73
CA THR A 88 -14.14 -15.89 1.82
C THR A 88 -15.56 -15.43 2.12
N LYS A 89 -16.42 -16.34 2.60
CA LYS A 89 -17.80 -16.01 3.03
C LYS A 89 -17.83 -14.94 4.13
N GLU A 90 -16.79 -14.86 4.96
CA GLU A 90 -16.64 -13.82 5.99
C GLU A 90 -15.47 -12.90 5.65
N PRO A 91 -15.70 -11.60 5.40
CA PRO A 91 -14.64 -10.66 5.14
C PRO A 91 -13.79 -10.44 6.40
N ILE A 92 -12.46 -10.50 6.26
CA ILE A 92 -11.51 -10.23 7.34
C ILE A 92 -11.60 -8.76 7.76
N VAL A 93 -11.75 -7.87 6.79
CA VAL A 93 -11.90 -6.44 7.02
C VAL A 93 -13.35 -6.10 7.26
N LYS A 94 -13.69 -5.79 8.51
CA LYS A 94 -15.06 -5.46 8.95
C LYS A 94 -15.26 -3.97 9.22
N LYS A 95 -14.19 -3.22 9.51
CA LYS A 95 -14.25 -1.80 9.86
C LYS A 95 -13.32 -0.96 8.99
N TYR A 96 -13.87 0.08 8.42
CA TYR A 96 -13.17 1.09 7.64
C TYR A 96 -13.13 2.41 8.44
N VAL A 97 -11.94 2.89 8.79
CA VAL A 97 -11.78 4.12 9.60
C VAL A 97 -12.17 5.36 8.81
N ALA A 98 -11.84 5.38 7.52
CA ALA A 98 -12.20 6.43 6.60
C ALA A 98 -12.14 5.90 5.16
N MET A 99 -13.07 6.31 4.32
CA MET A 99 -13.06 5.97 2.89
C MET A 99 -12.94 7.24 2.06
N TYR A 100 -11.99 7.25 1.14
CA TYR A 100 -11.73 8.37 0.24
C TYR A 100 -12.26 8.07 -1.16
N LYS A 101 -12.59 9.13 -1.91
CA LYS A 101 -12.92 9.02 -3.33
C LYS A 101 -11.64 8.79 -4.15
N SER A 102 -11.73 7.96 -5.17
CA SER A 102 -10.60 7.66 -6.07
C SER A 102 -10.07 8.90 -6.76
N GLU A 103 -10.97 9.81 -7.15
CA GLU A 103 -10.66 11.07 -7.84
C GLU A 103 -9.73 11.96 -7.02
N ASP A 104 -9.99 12.07 -5.69
CA ASP A 104 -9.17 12.89 -4.80
C ASP A 104 -7.77 12.32 -4.62
N ILE A 105 -7.67 10.99 -4.53
CA ILE A 105 -6.39 10.29 -4.46
C ILE A 105 -5.59 10.51 -5.75
N VAL A 106 -6.25 10.38 -6.90
CA VAL A 106 -5.61 10.57 -8.22
C VAL A 106 -5.15 12.03 -8.40
N LYS A 107 -5.99 13.01 -8.06
CA LYS A 107 -5.63 14.43 -8.09
C LYS A 107 -4.41 14.73 -7.21
N ARG A 108 -4.33 14.10 -6.03
CA ARG A 108 -3.16 14.24 -5.16
C ARG A 108 -1.95 13.55 -5.73
N ALA A 109 -2.07 12.31 -6.20
CA ALA A 109 -0.98 11.55 -6.80
C ALA A 109 -0.38 12.30 -7.99
N TYR A 110 -1.21 12.82 -8.88
CA TYR A 110 -0.78 13.61 -10.03
C TYR A 110 0.06 14.83 -9.64
N ARG A 111 -0.39 15.59 -8.62
CA ARG A 111 0.36 16.74 -8.10
C ARG A 111 1.70 16.32 -7.49
N ASP A 112 1.74 15.22 -6.73
CA ASP A 112 2.95 14.72 -6.10
C ASP A 112 3.95 14.18 -7.12
N VAL A 113 3.47 13.48 -8.16
CA VAL A 113 4.26 13.01 -9.31
C VAL A 113 4.88 14.19 -10.08
N LYS A 114 4.11 15.26 -10.34
CA LYS A 114 4.65 16.48 -10.98
C LYS A 114 5.76 17.12 -10.15
N LYS A 115 5.66 17.06 -8.82
CA LYS A 115 6.68 17.59 -7.90
C LYS A 115 7.86 16.63 -7.68
N GLY A 116 7.91 15.49 -8.35
CA GLY A 116 8.99 14.52 -8.24
C GLY A 116 9.07 13.81 -6.89
N LYS A 117 7.95 13.68 -6.16
CA LYS A 117 7.94 12.98 -4.87
C LYS A 117 8.03 11.46 -5.06
N ASP A 118 8.81 10.81 -4.20
CA ASP A 118 8.95 9.34 -4.16
C ASP A 118 7.72 8.62 -3.62
N VAL A 119 6.93 9.28 -2.75
CA VAL A 119 5.72 8.71 -2.13
C VAL A 119 4.58 9.71 -2.15
N SER A 120 3.40 9.27 -2.60
CA SER A 120 2.16 10.04 -2.53
C SER A 120 1.16 9.39 -1.58
N LYS A 121 0.64 10.17 -0.62
CA LYS A 121 -0.39 9.77 0.35
C LYS A 121 -1.48 10.84 0.41
N TYR A 122 -2.74 10.43 0.26
CA TYR A 122 -3.88 11.33 0.37
C TYR A 122 -4.61 11.15 1.69
N GLY A 123 -4.98 12.27 2.30
CA GLY A 123 -5.74 12.35 3.54
C GLY A 123 -4.85 12.40 4.80
N PHE A 124 -5.39 13.06 5.82
CA PHE A 124 -4.68 13.23 7.11
C PHE A 124 -4.46 11.89 7.81
N ILE A 125 -5.50 11.06 7.88
CA ILE A 125 -5.46 9.75 8.55
C ILE A 125 -4.42 8.84 7.92
N ALA A 126 -4.35 8.76 6.57
CA ALA A 126 -3.36 7.97 5.86
C ALA A 126 -1.92 8.43 6.14
N ARG A 127 -1.72 9.73 6.25
CA ARG A 127 -0.40 10.32 6.54
C ARG A 127 0.00 10.08 8.00
N LEU A 128 -0.93 10.26 8.93
CA LEU A 128 -0.73 10.02 10.36
C LEU A 128 -0.42 8.53 10.61
N GLN A 129 -1.22 7.61 10.05
CA GLN A 129 -0.96 6.18 10.19
C GLN A 129 0.42 5.80 9.64
N ALA A 130 0.76 6.25 8.42
CA ALA A 130 2.07 5.97 7.85
C ALA A 130 3.24 6.54 8.69
N PHE A 131 3.02 7.64 9.40
CA PHE A 131 4.00 8.20 10.33
C PHE A 131 4.09 7.37 11.62
N LEU A 132 2.95 7.05 12.26
CA LEU A 132 2.92 6.26 13.48
C LEU A 132 3.53 4.88 13.28
N CYS A 133 3.26 4.20 12.15
CA CYS A 133 3.84 2.90 11.85
C CYS A 133 5.37 2.92 11.70
N LYS A 134 6.01 4.08 11.56
CA LYS A 134 7.47 4.21 11.54
C LYS A 134 8.10 4.24 12.93
N ILE A 135 7.37 4.76 13.92
CA ILE A 135 7.90 5.00 15.27
C ILE A 135 7.38 4.00 16.30
N MET A 136 6.22 3.39 16.03
CA MET A 136 5.61 2.42 16.94
C MET A 136 6.17 1.01 16.71
N PRO A 137 6.36 0.19 17.76
CA PRO A 137 6.70 -1.22 17.62
C PRO A 137 5.64 -1.96 16.79
N HIS A 138 6.08 -2.84 15.88
CA HIS A 138 5.17 -3.60 15.02
C HIS A 138 4.18 -4.46 15.81
N SER A 139 4.57 -5.02 16.95
CA SER A 139 3.68 -5.77 17.85
C SER A 139 2.49 -4.94 18.33
N PHE A 140 2.73 -3.68 18.67
CA PHE A 140 1.67 -2.75 19.06
C PHE A 140 0.75 -2.44 17.88
N VAL A 141 1.32 -2.13 16.72
CA VAL A 141 0.54 -1.82 15.49
C VAL A 141 -0.34 -3.01 15.09
N MET A 142 0.20 -4.24 15.16
CA MET A 142 -0.59 -5.46 14.90
C MET A 142 -1.71 -5.65 15.92
N SER A 143 -1.47 -5.38 17.20
CA SER A 143 -2.49 -5.47 18.27
C SER A 143 -3.63 -4.48 18.04
N VAL A 144 -3.31 -3.24 17.64
CA VAL A 144 -4.31 -2.22 17.28
C VAL A 144 -5.17 -2.71 16.11
N TRP A 145 -4.56 -3.26 15.06
CA TRP A 145 -5.29 -3.83 13.93
C TRP A 145 -6.21 -4.98 14.34
N MET A 146 -5.69 -5.95 15.11
CA MET A 146 -6.46 -7.10 15.58
C MET A 146 -7.68 -6.68 16.41
N ASN A 147 -7.50 -5.72 17.31
CA ASN A 147 -8.60 -5.16 18.12
C ASN A 147 -9.61 -4.40 17.26
N GLN A 148 -9.17 -3.56 16.35
CA GLN A 148 -10.01 -2.78 15.45
C GLN A 148 -10.92 -3.68 14.61
N GLN A 149 -10.40 -4.80 14.11
CA GLN A 149 -11.15 -5.76 13.30
C GLN A 149 -11.86 -6.84 14.14
N LYS A 150 -11.75 -6.81 15.48
CA LYS A 150 -12.30 -7.80 16.43
C LYS A 150 -11.80 -9.23 16.18
N LEU A 151 -10.59 -9.40 15.66
CA LEU A 151 -10.03 -10.70 15.30
C LEU A 151 -9.55 -11.51 16.50
N ASN A 152 -9.23 -10.87 17.62
CA ASN A 152 -8.84 -11.54 18.86
C ASN A 152 -9.94 -12.45 19.44
N LYS A 153 -11.23 -12.09 19.27
CA LYS A 153 -12.35 -12.95 19.67
C LYS A 153 -12.41 -14.22 18.85
N LYS A 154 -12.21 -14.09 17.53
CA LYS A 154 -12.21 -15.23 16.61
C LYS A 154 -11.09 -16.23 16.93
N GLN A 155 -9.88 -15.75 17.25
CA GLN A 155 -8.77 -16.61 17.66
C GLN A 155 -9.10 -17.41 18.94
N LYS A 156 -9.74 -16.78 19.93
CA LYS A 156 -10.14 -17.48 21.17
C LYS A 156 -11.18 -18.57 20.90
N GLU A 157 -12.19 -18.26 20.06
CA GLU A 157 -13.23 -19.24 19.69
C GLU A 157 -12.65 -20.45 18.91
N GLU A 158 -11.67 -20.22 18.04
CA GLU A 158 -11.01 -21.29 17.28
C GLU A 158 -10.08 -22.13 18.18
N SER A 159 -9.45 -21.54 19.19
CA SER A 159 -8.60 -22.28 20.14
C SER A 159 -9.39 -23.11 21.17
N THR A 160 -10.64 -22.74 21.42
CA THR A 160 -11.52 -23.47 22.38
C THR A 160 -12.26 -24.64 21.69
N LYS A 161 -12.26 -24.69 20.37
CA LYS A 161 -12.90 -25.78 19.58
C LYS A 161 -11.92 -26.90 19.18
N LYS A 162 -10.66 -26.80 19.57
CA LYS A 162 -9.63 -27.85 19.46
C LYS A 162 -9.41 -28.52 20.80
#